data_ab8db5f8a86c2ecb2969308d4b44a6b1
#
_entry.id   ab8db5f8a86c2ecb2969308d4b44a6b1
#
_cell.length_a   1.000
_cell.length_b   1.000
_cell.length_c   1.000
_cell.angle_alpha   90.00
_cell.angle_beta   90.00
_cell.angle_gamma   90.00
#
_symmetry.space_group_name_H-M   'P 1'
#
loop_
_entity.id
_entity.type
_entity.pdbx_description
1 polymer ?
#
loop_
_entity_poly.entity_id
_entity_poly.type
_entity_poly.pdbx_seq_one_letter_code
_entity_poly.pdbx_strand_id
1 'polypeptide(L)'
;MTHTQNKDEIEEFPSDWLVTGGQGDFSQMRDGYMLEMKPNRMWRPFLGGKMLDELSEIVPATDGHYPERWICSTTAASDGTGISITQDGRRLTEYVEKPLPVLVKLLDSYSRLMIQVHPDDRRAAEYFHSLKGKAECWHILGTREVNGEEPYVYLGFKEGITKEKWRDLFEKQDVRGMEESLHKILVHPGDTFFIPGGVPHAMGSGVYFAEVQQPTDITLRTERISPAGETMSDEALHGGAGWAALFHCFDYNGCSLGETLEKYQILSKGELVIQNKYFTMEKIYCAADRIITTDGWKIAIVLDGPEKGKEYFLTGDSQFKAGQTVLLCSQGRE
;
A
#
# COMPACT_ATOMS: atom_id res chain seq x y z
N MET A 1 34.62 23.51 21.01
CA MET A 1 33.91 22.52 21.82
C MET A 1 33.15 21.64 20.83
N THR A 2 33.71 20.50 20.56
CA THR A 2 33.26 19.52 19.56
C THR A 2 32.17 18.65 20.18
N HIS A 3 30.94 18.74 19.69
CA HIS A 3 29.90 17.78 20.02
C HIS A 3 30.07 16.52 19.15
N THR A 4 30.59 15.49 19.76
CA THR A 4 30.52 14.11 19.28
C THR A 4 29.08 13.64 19.45
N GLN A 5 28.35 13.43 18.34
CA GLN A 5 27.10 12.68 18.34
C GLN A 5 27.45 11.19 18.45
N ASN A 6 26.89 10.55 19.47
CA ASN A 6 26.86 9.10 19.61
C ASN A 6 26.17 8.48 18.37
N LYS A 7 26.87 7.60 17.71
CA LYS A 7 26.27 6.62 16.79
C LYS A 7 25.63 5.55 17.67
N ASP A 8 24.35 5.70 17.93
CA ASP A 8 23.56 4.63 18.54
C ASP A 8 23.50 3.45 17.57
N GLU A 9 23.78 2.29 18.10
CA GLU A 9 23.87 1.00 17.42
C GLU A 9 22.58 0.72 16.66
N ILE A 10 22.67 0.65 15.32
CA ILE A 10 21.65 0.02 14.50
C ILE A 10 21.76 -1.47 14.82
N GLU A 11 20.85 -2.00 15.64
CA GLU A 11 20.69 -3.45 15.78
C GLU A 11 20.44 -4.04 14.38
N GLU A 12 21.44 -4.78 13.87
CA GLU A 12 21.30 -5.57 12.65
C GLU A 12 20.16 -6.57 12.88
N PHE A 13 19.08 -6.45 12.10
CA PHE A 13 18.04 -7.46 12.07
C PHE A 13 18.65 -8.80 11.67
N PRO A 14 18.32 -9.91 12.34
CA PRO A 14 18.80 -11.23 11.96
C PRO A 14 18.47 -11.50 10.49
N SER A 15 19.46 -11.92 9.71
CA SER A 15 19.34 -12.22 8.27
C SER A 15 18.30 -13.28 7.95
N ASP A 16 17.88 -14.06 8.91
CA ASP A 16 16.86 -15.12 8.84
C ASP A 16 15.43 -14.57 8.67
N TRP A 17 15.18 -13.30 8.97
CA TRP A 17 13.89 -12.65 8.78
C TRP A 17 13.56 -12.39 7.30
N LEU A 18 14.56 -12.43 6.43
CA LEU A 18 14.42 -12.21 4.99
C LEU A 18 14.14 -13.50 4.19
N VAL A 19 14.22 -14.68 4.78
CA VAL A 19 14.43 -15.92 4.00
C VAL A 19 13.25 -16.89 3.95
N THR A 20 12.20 -16.77 4.77
CA THR A 20 11.15 -17.82 4.77
C THR A 20 9.78 -17.31 4.37
N GLY A 21 9.42 -17.50 3.08
CA GLY A 21 8.03 -17.42 2.59
C GLY A 21 7.18 -18.62 2.99
N GLY A 22 7.37 -19.16 4.21
CA GLY A 22 6.55 -20.22 4.76
C GLY A 22 5.26 -19.66 5.35
N GLN A 23 4.14 -20.37 5.19
CA GLN A 23 2.94 -20.16 5.97
C GLN A 23 3.35 -20.23 7.45
N GLY A 24 3.30 -19.09 8.16
CA GLY A 24 3.58 -19.07 9.59
C GLY A 24 2.56 -19.93 10.33
N ASP A 25 3.01 -20.86 11.15
CA ASP A 25 2.13 -21.55 12.08
C ASP A 25 1.76 -20.59 13.20
N PHE A 26 0.60 -19.95 13.08
CA PHE A 26 0.01 -19.07 14.10
C PHE A 26 -0.79 -19.82 15.15
N SER A 27 -0.77 -21.17 15.15
CA SER A 27 -1.57 -22.03 16.04
C SER A 27 -1.16 -21.91 17.52
N GLN A 28 0.01 -21.34 17.82
CA GLN A 28 0.48 -21.11 19.20
C GLN A 28 0.11 -19.72 19.75
N MET A 29 -0.52 -18.84 18.96
CA MET A 29 -1.07 -17.60 19.50
C MET A 29 -2.27 -17.93 20.39
N ARG A 30 -2.13 -17.67 21.69
CA ARG A 30 -3.16 -17.94 22.68
C ARG A 30 -4.48 -17.24 22.35
N ASP A 31 -5.58 -17.86 22.73
CA ASP A 31 -6.97 -17.46 22.48
C ASP A 31 -7.24 -15.95 22.53
N GLY A 32 -7.75 -15.41 21.39
CA GLY A 32 -8.56 -14.20 21.37
C GLY A 32 -7.89 -12.87 21.75
N TYR A 33 -6.87 -12.41 21.01
CA TYR A 33 -6.35 -11.05 21.18
C TYR A 33 -6.97 -10.08 20.16
N MET A 34 -7.42 -8.94 20.66
CA MET A 34 -7.73 -7.74 19.87
C MET A 34 -6.74 -6.66 20.29
N LEU A 35 -5.56 -6.63 19.64
CA LEU A 35 -4.51 -5.66 19.97
C LEU A 35 -4.77 -4.35 19.23
N GLU A 36 -5.09 -3.30 19.97
CA GLU A 36 -5.25 -1.96 19.41
C GLU A 36 -3.89 -1.32 19.13
N MET A 37 -3.71 -0.79 17.91
CA MET A 37 -2.49 -0.12 17.48
C MET A 37 -2.62 1.40 17.59
N LYS A 38 -1.48 2.09 17.72
CA LYS A 38 -1.39 3.53 17.51
C LYS A 38 -1.39 3.83 16.02
N PRO A 39 -2.02 4.94 15.56
CA PRO A 39 -1.94 5.35 14.17
C PRO A 39 -0.49 5.53 13.71
N ASN A 40 -0.13 4.85 12.61
CA ASN A 40 1.23 4.82 12.07
C ASN A 40 1.29 5.59 10.74
N ARG A 41 1.42 6.92 10.81
CA ARG A 41 1.46 7.84 9.65
C ARG A 41 2.86 7.89 9.06
N MET A 42 2.97 7.77 7.74
CA MET A 42 4.23 7.69 7.01
C MET A 42 4.45 8.97 6.18
N TRP A 43 5.66 9.52 6.28
CA TRP A 43 6.10 10.62 5.42
C TRP A 43 6.30 10.12 3.97
N ARG A 44 5.85 10.94 2.97
CA ARG A 44 6.02 10.64 1.55
C ARG A 44 6.31 11.91 0.73
N PRO A 45 6.99 11.76 -0.44
CA PRO A 45 7.28 12.88 -1.34
C PRO A 45 6.06 13.31 -2.19
N PHE A 46 4.85 13.14 -1.67
CA PHE A 46 3.59 13.63 -2.24
C PHE A 46 2.68 14.14 -1.13
N LEU A 47 1.71 14.98 -1.48
CA LEU A 47 0.81 15.63 -0.53
C LEU A 47 -0.52 14.88 -0.43
N GLY A 48 -1.08 14.88 0.77
CA GLY A 48 -2.38 14.31 1.08
C GLY A 48 -2.57 14.14 2.59
N GLY A 49 -3.55 13.33 2.98
CA GLY A 49 -3.75 12.91 4.35
C GLY A 49 -4.90 13.58 5.08
N LYS A 50 -5.59 14.54 4.47
CA LYS A 50 -6.78 15.18 5.06
C LYS A 50 -7.85 14.16 5.43
N MET A 51 -8.15 13.19 4.56
CA MET A 51 -9.12 12.13 4.84
C MET A 51 -8.67 11.20 5.98
N LEU A 52 -7.36 11.04 6.17
CA LEU A 52 -6.79 10.28 7.29
C LEU A 52 -6.88 11.06 8.61
N ASP A 53 -6.76 12.38 8.56
CA ASP A 53 -7.01 13.26 9.72
C ASP A 53 -8.49 13.20 10.11
N GLU A 54 -9.42 13.27 9.14
CA GLU A 54 -10.86 13.14 9.36
C GLU A 54 -11.24 11.74 9.91
N LEU A 55 -10.56 10.67 9.45
CA LEU A 55 -10.71 9.33 10.01
C LEU A 55 -10.30 9.29 11.49
N SER A 56 -9.24 10.02 11.85
CA SER A 56 -8.68 10.06 13.21
C SER A 56 -9.25 11.20 14.06
N GLU A 57 -10.29 11.90 13.57
CA GLU A 57 -10.97 13.04 14.25
C GLU A 57 -10.00 14.20 14.59
N ILE A 58 -8.93 14.37 13.82
CA ILE A 58 -7.97 15.48 13.98
C ILE A 58 -8.55 16.77 13.37
N VAL A 59 -8.53 17.85 14.11
CA VAL A 59 -9.07 19.17 13.69
C VAL A 59 -8.01 20.26 13.87
N PRO A 60 -7.72 21.07 12.84
CA PRO A 60 -8.22 20.97 11.47
C PRO A 60 -7.59 19.80 10.71
N ALA A 61 -8.39 19.14 9.86
CA ALA A 61 -7.88 18.14 8.94
C ALA A 61 -7.15 18.82 7.77
N THR A 62 -5.92 18.39 7.48
CA THR A 62 -5.04 19.06 6.52
C THR A 62 -4.32 18.08 5.59
N ASP A 63 -4.01 18.55 4.39
CA ASP A 63 -3.10 17.85 3.49
C ASP A 63 -1.64 18.21 3.77
N GLY A 64 -0.76 17.23 3.77
CA GLY A 64 0.67 17.39 4.05
C GLY A 64 1.47 16.19 3.57
N HIS A 65 2.70 16.06 4.03
CA HIS A 65 3.60 14.95 3.66
C HIS A 65 3.36 13.64 4.46
N TYR A 66 2.18 13.48 5.10
CA TYR A 66 1.79 12.25 5.79
C TYR A 66 0.52 11.62 5.19
N PRO A 67 0.53 11.31 3.88
CA PRO A 67 -0.62 10.83 3.13
C PRO A 67 -0.91 9.35 3.29
N GLU A 68 -0.05 8.60 3.98
CA GLU A 68 -0.19 7.16 4.23
C GLU A 68 -0.31 6.85 5.72
N ARG A 69 -1.13 5.84 6.04
CA ARG A 69 -1.20 5.19 7.34
C ARG A 69 -1.05 3.69 7.16
N TRP A 70 0.01 3.12 7.74
CA TRP A 70 0.28 1.68 7.68
C TRP A 70 -0.40 0.97 8.84
N ILE A 71 -1.29 0.04 8.53
CA ILE A 71 -2.18 -0.61 9.48
C ILE A 71 -1.58 -1.92 9.96
N CYS A 72 -1.37 -2.08 11.26
CA CYS A 72 -0.81 -3.29 11.88
C CYS A 72 0.41 -3.83 11.12
N SER A 73 1.33 -2.95 10.74
CA SER A 73 2.48 -3.30 9.91
C SER A 73 3.60 -3.95 10.70
N THR A 74 4.16 -5.02 10.14
CA THR A 74 5.46 -5.61 10.53
C THR A 74 6.56 -5.32 9.52
N THR A 75 6.24 -4.55 8.46
CA THR A 75 7.19 -4.15 7.41
C THR A 75 7.88 -2.86 7.81
N ALA A 76 9.20 -2.83 7.72
CA ALA A 76 9.97 -1.60 7.86
C ALA A 76 10.12 -0.90 6.50
N ALA A 77 10.00 0.42 6.50
CA ALA A 77 10.37 1.26 5.37
C ALA A 77 11.90 1.43 5.32
N SER A 78 12.44 1.96 4.22
CA SER A 78 13.89 2.14 4.03
C SER A 78 14.56 3.06 5.07
N ASP A 79 13.79 3.92 5.72
CA ASP A 79 14.24 4.81 6.80
C ASP A 79 14.13 4.17 8.21
N GLY A 80 13.76 2.89 8.29
CA GLY A 80 13.56 2.15 9.53
C GLY A 80 12.23 2.40 10.24
N THR A 81 11.36 3.27 9.70
CA THR A 81 9.99 3.49 10.19
C THR A 81 9.04 2.40 9.67
N GLY A 82 7.75 2.46 10.01
CA GLY A 82 6.71 1.62 9.41
C GLY A 82 6.20 0.48 10.27
N ILE A 83 6.98 -0.03 11.23
CA ILE A 83 6.51 -1.07 12.16
C ILE A 83 5.49 -0.44 13.11
N SER A 84 4.30 -1.05 13.19
CA SER A 84 3.21 -0.57 14.06
C SER A 84 3.51 -0.80 15.54
N ILE A 85 3.04 0.13 16.37
CA ILE A 85 3.20 0.14 17.82
C ILE A 85 1.82 0.00 18.47
N THR A 86 1.70 -0.91 19.43
CA THR A 86 0.50 -1.13 20.24
C THR A 86 0.24 0.04 21.19
N GLN A 87 -0.96 0.12 21.76
CA GLN A 87 -1.31 1.18 22.72
C GLN A 87 -0.40 1.18 23.96
N ASP A 88 0.11 0.02 24.39
CA ASP A 88 1.05 -0.12 25.51
C ASP A 88 2.51 0.20 25.14
N GLY A 89 2.81 0.54 23.88
CA GLY A 89 4.10 1.04 23.43
C GLY A 89 5.06 -0.01 22.87
N ARG A 90 4.65 -1.28 22.76
CA ARG A 90 5.46 -2.35 22.19
C ARG A 90 5.28 -2.43 20.68
N ARG A 91 6.29 -2.93 19.96
CA ARG A 91 6.21 -3.17 18.52
C ARG A 91 5.33 -4.38 18.23
N LEU A 92 4.53 -4.36 17.16
CA LEU A 92 3.74 -5.52 16.75
C LEU A 92 4.61 -6.77 16.51
N THR A 93 5.85 -6.58 16.06
CA THR A 93 6.83 -7.66 15.87
C THR A 93 7.19 -8.44 17.15
N GLU A 94 6.88 -7.91 18.32
CA GLU A 94 7.04 -8.61 19.60
C GLU A 94 5.89 -9.58 19.91
N TYR A 95 4.77 -9.46 19.18
CA TYR A 95 3.57 -10.28 19.36
C TYR A 95 3.41 -11.35 18.29
N VAL A 96 4.11 -11.22 17.15
CA VAL A 96 4.04 -12.17 16.04
C VAL A 96 5.37 -12.89 15.88
N GLU A 97 5.34 -14.20 15.68
CA GLU A 97 6.56 -15.00 15.52
C GLU A 97 7.30 -14.73 14.20
N LYS A 98 6.57 -14.28 13.19
CA LYS A 98 7.08 -14.00 11.85
C LYS A 98 6.44 -12.73 11.29
N PRO A 99 7.14 -11.99 10.40
CA PRO A 99 6.53 -10.87 9.71
C PRO A 99 5.26 -11.29 8.98
N LEU A 100 4.25 -10.42 9.02
CA LEU A 100 2.99 -10.66 8.30
C LEU A 100 3.26 -10.70 6.79
N PRO A 101 2.63 -11.64 6.05
CA PRO A 101 2.84 -11.78 4.61
C PRO A 101 2.12 -10.72 3.78
N VAL A 102 1.56 -9.71 4.41
CA VAL A 102 0.88 -8.58 3.78
C VAL A 102 1.29 -7.26 4.44
N LEU A 103 1.19 -6.17 3.70
CA LEU A 103 1.20 -4.82 4.21
C LEU A 103 -0.14 -4.15 3.83
N VAL A 104 -0.83 -3.59 4.83
CA VAL A 104 -2.11 -2.89 4.65
C VAL A 104 -1.88 -1.40 4.91
N LYS A 105 -2.42 -0.56 4.02
CA LYS A 105 -2.32 0.89 4.14
C LYS A 105 -3.67 1.54 3.88
N LEU A 106 -3.88 2.70 4.46
CA LEU A 106 -4.81 3.71 3.98
C LEU A 106 -4.01 4.86 3.40
N LEU A 107 -4.39 5.33 2.22
CA LEU A 107 -3.75 6.44 1.52
C LEU A 107 -4.79 7.47 1.12
N ASP A 108 -4.41 8.75 1.19
CA ASP A 108 -5.21 9.87 0.71
C ASP A 108 -4.31 10.80 -0.09
N SER A 109 -4.59 10.97 -1.38
CA SER A 109 -3.80 11.80 -2.29
C SER A 109 -4.43 13.18 -2.47
N TYR A 110 -3.67 14.24 -2.20
CA TYR A 110 -3.95 15.60 -2.67
C TYR A 110 -3.22 15.87 -3.99
N SER A 111 -1.93 15.54 -4.05
CA SER A 111 -1.18 15.54 -5.30
C SER A 111 -1.13 14.13 -5.90
N ARG A 112 -1.04 14.02 -7.23
CA ARG A 112 -0.79 12.73 -7.90
C ARG A 112 0.50 12.09 -7.35
N LEU A 113 0.51 10.78 -7.20
CA LEU A 113 1.72 10.02 -6.97
C LEU A 113 2.55 9.95 -8.25
N MET A 114 3.87 9.82 -8.12
CA MET A 114 4.76 9.58 -9.27
C MET A 114 4.35 8.30 -9.99
N ILE A 115 4.51 8.28 -11.32
CA ILE A 115 4.34 7.07 -12.11
C ILE A 115 5.39 6.05 -11.66
N GLN A 116 4.91 4.87 -11.27
CA GLN A 116 5.70 3.83 -10.64
C GLN A 116 5.39 2.44 -11.20
N VAL A 117 6.28 1.52 -10.89
CA VAL A 117 6.11 0.09 -11.11
C VAL A 117 6.71 -0.66 -9.93
N HIS A 118 6.15 -1.81 -9.64
CA HIS A 118 6.68 -2.74 -8.65
C HIS A 118 7.17 -4.02 -9.34
N PRO A 119 8.26 -4.65 -8.86
CA PRO A 119 8.68 -5.94 -9.39
C PRO A 119 7.68 -7.05 -9.04
N ASP A 120 7.53 -8.04 -9.93
CA ASP A 120 6.96 -9.34 -9.56
C ASP A 120 7.95 -10.13 -8.69
N ASP A 121 7.53 -11.29 -8.13
CA ASP A 121 8.39 -12.12 -7.27
C ASP A 121 9.72 -12.51 -7.95
N ARG A 122 9.70 -12.82 -9.27
CA ARG A 122 10.90 -13.18 -10.02
C ARG A 122 11.88 -12.02 -10.13
N ARG A 123 11.41 -10.84 -10.53
CA ARG A 123 12.23 -9.63 -10.65
C ARG A 123 12.69 -9.10 -9.30
N ALA A 124 11.87 -9.27 -8.26
CA ALA A 124 12.24 -8.94 -6.89
C ALA A 124 13.42 -9.80 -6.41
N ALA A 125 13.41 -11.10 -6.68
CA ALA A 125 14.53 -11.98 -6.36
C ALA A 125 15.79 -11.65 -7.19
N GLU A 126 15.61 -11.37 -8.49
CA GLU A 126 16.72 -11.09 -9.42
C GLU A 126 17.46 -9.79 -9.10
N TYR A 127 16.71 -8.69 -8.79
CA TYR A 127 17.30 -7.36 -8.69
C TYR A 127 17.37 -6.78 -7.28
N PHE A 128 16.56 -7.26 -6.35
CA PHE A 128 16.39 -6.67 -5.02
C PHE A 128 16.66 -7.67 -3.88
N HIS A 129 17.08 -8.90 -4.20
CA HIS A 129 17.32 -9.96 -3.23
C HIS A 129 16.10 -10.23 -2.32
N SER A 130 14.89 -9.95 -2.80
CA SER A 130 13.63 -10.16 -2.10
C SER A 130 12.88 -11.35 -2.69
N LEU A 131 12.40 -12.25 -1.84
CA LEU A 131 11.55 -13.38 -2.27
C LEU A 131 10.13 -12.94 -2.63
N LYS A 132 9.75 -11.70 -2.33
CA LYS A 132 8.43 -11.14 -2.57
C LYS A 132 8.55 -9.90 -3.44
N GLY A 133 7.71 -9.86 -4.46
CA GLY A 133 7.45 -8.66 -5.23
C GLY A 133 6.49 -7.72 -4.52
N LYS A 134 5.76 -6.91 -5.27
CA LYS A 134 4.74 -6.02 -4.73
C LYS A 134 3.51 -6.02 -5.65
N ALA A 135 2.77 -7.13 -5.66
CA ALA A 135 1.39 -7.12 -6.15
C ALA A 135 0.52 -6.42 -5.11
N GLU A 136 -0.42 -5.60 -5.54
CA GLU A 136 -1.26 -4.79 -4.67
C GLU A 136 -2.71 -4.72 -5.16
N CYS A 137 -3.62 -4.39 -4.25
CA CYS A 137 -5.01 -4.11 -4.56
C CYS A 137 -5.40 -2.79 -3.93
N TRP A 138 -6.03 -1.93 -4.73
CA TRP A 138 -6.63 -0.68 -4.29
C TRP A 138 -8.14 -0.82 -4.22
N HIS A 139 -8.73 -0.46 -3.08
CA HIS A 139 -10.17 -0.31 -2.90
C HIS A 139 -10.48 1.14 -2.56
N ILE A 140 -11.20 1.82 -3.45
CA ILE A 140 -11.51 3.24 -3.30
C ILE A 140 -12.56 3.42 -2.20
N LEU A 141 -12.18 4.13 -1.15
CA LEU A 141 -13.03 4.41 0.02
C LEU A 141 -13.76 5.74 -0.09
N GLY A 142 -13.13 6.72 -0.75
CA GLY A 142 -13.68 8.06 -0.92
C GLY A 142 -12.95 8.81 -2.01
N THR A 143 -13.59 9.86 -2.51
CA THR A 143 -13.03 10.72 -3.55
C THR A 143 -13.38 12.18 -3.29
N ARG A 144 -12.53 13.08 -3.77
CA ARG A 144 -12.77 14.52 -3.76
C ARG A 144 -12.17 15.17 -5.00
N GLU A 145 -12.79 16.21 -5.49
CA GLU A 145 -12.20 17.05 -6.53
C GLU A 145 -11.05 17.87 -5.92
N VAL A 146 -9.93 17.97 -6.62
CA VAL A 146 -8.77 18.76 -6.22
C VAL A 146 -8.41 19.72 -7.36
N ASN A 147 -8.45 21.02 -7.10
CA ASN A 147 -8.13 22.08 -8.07
C ASN A 147 -8.92 22.00 -9.40
N GLY A 148 -10.17 21.50 -9.37
CA GLY A 148 -11.02 21.33 -10.55
C GLY A 148 -10.74 20.04 -11.33
N GLU A 149 -9.92 19.13 -10.80
CA GLU A 149 -9.64 17.83 -11.39
C GLU A 149 -10.44 16.74 -10.67
N GLU A 150 -11.19 15.94 -11.44
CA GLU A 150 -11.90 14.76 -10.94
C GLU A 150 -10.90 13.67 -10.50
N PRO A 151 -11.24 12.87 -9.48
CA PRO A 151 -10.38 11.81 -8.98
C PRO A 151 -10.15 10.70 -10.04
N TYR A 152 -8.91 10.26 -10.18
CA TYR A 152 -8.53 9.28 -11.19
C TYR A 152 -7.35 8.42 -10.76
N VAL A 153 -7.10 7.37 -11.54
CA VAL A 153 -5.86 6.58 -11.51
C VAL A 153 -5.25 6.49 -12.91
N TYR A 154 -3.94 6.36 -12.98
CA TYR A 154 -3.24 5.86 -14.16
C TYR A 154 -2.98 4.36 -13.99
N LEU A 155 -3.29 3.54 -15.01
CA LEU A 155 -3.14 2.09 -14.91
C LEU A 155 -2.84 1.46 -16.28
N GLY A 156 -1.71 0.76 -16.35
CA GLY A 156 -1.30 0.00 -17.54
C GLY A 156 -0.90 0.86 -18.75
N PHE A 157 -0.03 0.31 -19.58
CA PHE A 157 0.33 0.96 -20.84
C PHE A 157 -0.78 0.85 -21.88
N LYS A 158 -0.94 1.92 -22.65
CA LYS A 158 -1.68 1.90 -23.92
C LYS A 158 -0.94 1.09 -24.96
N GLU A 159 -1.64 0.66 -26.01
CA GLU A 159 -1.04 -0.04 -27.14
C GLU A 159 0.13 0.73 -27.77
N GLY A 160 1.15 0.00 -28.23
CA GLY A 160 2.31 0.56 -28.93
C GLY A 160 3.34 1.27 -28.06
N ILE A 161 3.26 1.15 -26.73
CA ILE A 161 4.32 1.61 -25.83
C ILE A 161 5.37 0.51 -25.70
N THR A 162 6.58 0.78 -26.24
CA THR A 162 7.74 -0.10 -26.15
C THR A 162 8.70 0.35 -25.06
N LYS A 163 9.61 -0.52 -24.68
CA LYS A 163 10.68 -0.21 -23.71
C LYS A 163 11.51 0.98 -24.15
N GLU A 164 11.85 1.06 -25.44
CA GLU A 164 12.65 2.14 -26.03
C GLU A 164 11.92 3.48 -25.96
N LYS A 165 10.61 3.49 -26.33
CA LYS A 165 9.77 4.69 -26.24
C LYS A 165 9.62 5.17 -24.79
N TRP A 166 9.35 4.23 -23.85
CA TRP A 166 9.24 4.57 -22.44
C TRP A 166 10.53 5.13 -21.86
N ARG A 167 11.66 4.52 -22.23
CA ARG A 167 12.99 5.00 -21.83
C ARG A 167 13.29 6.38 -22.39
N ASP A 168 12.96 6.66 -23.66
CA ASP A 168 13.15 7.98 -24.28
C ASP A 168 12.35 9.07 -23.56
N LEU A 169 11.07 8.79 -23.19
CA LEU A 169 10.26 9.69 -22.38
C LEU A 169 10.89 9.95 -21.00
N PHE A 170 11.39 8.91 -20.35
CA PHE A 170 12.09 9.03 -19.08
C PHE A 170 13.38 9.86 -19.20
N GLU A 171 14.23 9.59 -20.18
CA GLU A 171 15.50 10.31 -20.37
C GLU A 171 15.27 11.80 -20.61
N LYS A 172 14.20 12.16 -21.30
CA LYS A 172 13.77 13.53 -21.57
C LYS A 172 12.98 14.16 -20.41
N GLN A 173 12.57 13.36 -19.43
CA GLN A 173 11.62 13.75 -18.38
C GLN A 173 10.34 14.37 -18.97
N ASP A 174 9.88 13.81 -20.08
CA ASP A 174 8.59 14.16 -20.67
C ASP A 174 7.46 13.51 -19.85
N VAL A 175 7.17 14.10 -18.69
CA VAL A 175 6.15 13.62 -17.75
C VAL A 175 4.79 13.51 -18.42
N ARG A 176 4.43 14.52 -19.24
CA ARG A 176 3.16 14.50 -19.97
C ARG A 176 3.09 13.34 -20.97
N GLY A 177 4.16 13.09 -21.72
CA GLY A 177 4.25 11.94 -22.62
C GLY A 177 4.16 10.60 -21.87
N MET A 178 4.72 10.54 -20.66
CA MET A 178 4.57 9.38 -19.77
C MET A 178 3.12 9.19 -19.33
N GLU A 179 2.44 10.24 -18.87
CA GLU A 179 1.01 10.19 -18.51
C GLU A 179 0.13 9.78 -19.70
N GLU A 180 0.37 10.36 -20.86
CA GLU A 180 -0.36 10.05 -22.10
C GLU A 180 -0.14 8.60 -22.59
N SER A 181 0.94 7.95 -22.13
CA SER A 181 1.24 6.53 -22.39
C SER A 181 0.43 5.56 -21.56
N LEU A 182 -0.26 6.02 -20.49
CA LEU A 182 -1.05 5.23 -19.57
C LEU A 182 -2.55 5.50 -19.75
N HIS A 183 -3.39 4.58 -19.29
CA HIS A 183 -4.82 4.81 -19.22
C HIS A 183 -5.17 5.65 -17.99
N LYS A 184 -5.77 6.84 -18.22
CA LYS A 184 -6.39 7.64 -17.16
C LYS A 184 -7.82 7.14 -16.94
N ILE A 185 -8.12 6.65 -15.73
CA ILE A 185 -9.39 6.05 -15.37
C ILE A 185 -9.99 6.88 -14.22
N LEU A 186 -11.16 7.50 -14.44
CA LEU A 186 -11.90 8.15 -13.36
C LEU A 186 -12.38 7.10 -12.37
N VAL A 187 -12.32 7.41 -11.07
CA VAL A 187 -12.65 6.46 -10.01
C VAL A 187 -13.71 6.99 -9.05
N HIS A 188 -14.48 6.06 -8.49
CA HIS A 188 -15.55 6.32 -7.55
C HIS A 188 -15.40 5.44 -6.30
N PRO A 189 -15.98 5.83 -5.16
CA PRO A 189 -16.03 4.97 -3.98
C PRO A 189 -16.63 3.59 -4.32
N GLY A 190 -15.91 2.52 -3.93
CA GLY A 190 -16.27 1.14 -4.23
C GLY A 190 -15.52 0.53 -5.40
N ASP A 191 -14.93 1.31 -6.30
CA ASP A 191 -14.06 0.78 -7.34
C ASP A 191 -12.86 0.04 -6.72
N THR A 192 -12.49 -1.06 -7.36
CA THR A 192 -11.39 -1.92 -6.87
C THR A 192 -10.52 -2.34 -8.03
N PHE A 193 -9.19 -2.25 -7.84
CA PHE A 193 -8.21 -2.63 -8.85
C PHE A 193 -7.16 -3.56 -8.25
N PHE A 194 -6.89 -4.69 -8.92
CA PHE A 194 -5.74 -5.54 -8.63
C PHE A 194 -4.60 -5.21 -9.58
N ILE A 195 -3.44 -4.89 -9.04
CA ILE A 195 -2.27 -4.45 -9.79
C ILE A 195 -1.14 -5.45 -9.56
N PRO A 196 -0.91 -6.38 -10.48
CA PRO A 196 0.23 -7.29 -10.39
C PRO A 196 1.56 -6.54 -10.60
N GLY A 197 2.64 -7.11 -10.08
CA GLY A 197 3.98 -6.61 -10.38
C GLY A 197 4.23 -6.51 -11.88
N GLY A 198 4.89 -5.43 -12.31
CA GLY A 198 5.17 -5.10 -13.71
C GLY A 198 4.20 -4.10 -14.34
N VAL A 199 3.03 -3.90 -13.81
CA VAL A 199 2.03 -2.97 -14.35
C VAL A 199 2.37 -1.53 -13.92
N PRO A 200 2.63 -0.60 -14.88
CA PRO A 200 2.83 0.81 -14.56
C PRO A 200 1.53 1.45 -14.05
N HIS A 201 1.65 2.26 -13.01
CA HIS A 201 0.48 2.89 -12.40
C HIS A 201 0.84 4.17 -11.63
N ALA A 202 -0.17 4.98 -11.37
CA ALA A 202 -0.09 6.08 -10.40
C ALA A 202 -1.48 6.38 -9.86
N MET A 203 -1.60 6.65 -8.56
CA MET A 203 -2.78 7.25 -8.00
C MET A 203 -2.84 8.73 -8.39
N GLY A 204 -3.96 9.18 -8.92
CA GLY A 204 -4.23 10.58 -9.21
C GLY A 204 -4.50 11.39 -7.96
N SER A 205 -4.84 12.67 -8.16
CA SER A 205 -5.29 13.55 -7.07
C SER A 205 -6.69 13.19 -6.58
N GLY A 206 -6.97 13.46 -5.31
CA GLY A 206 -8.31 13.39 -4.74
C GLY A 206 -8.83 11.98 -4.46
N VAL A 207 -7.96 10.99 -4.30
CA VAL A 207 -8.36 9.59 -4.06
C VAL A 207 -8.00 9.16 -2.65
N TYR A 208 -8.99 8.68 -1.89
CA TYR A 208 -8.81 8.02 -0.60
C TYR A 208 -9.12 6.53 -0.74
N PHE A 209 -8.17 5.68 -0.41
CA PHE A 209 -8.26 4.24 -0.69
C PHE A 209 -7.56 3.37 0.35
N ALA A 210 -8.02 2.13 0.43
CA ALA A 210 -7.32 1.07 1.13
C ALA A 210 -6.44 0.31 0.12
N GLU A 211 -5.20 0.07 0.51
CA GLU A 211 -4.24 -0.76 -0.21
C GLU A 211 -3.89 -1.99 0.62
N VAL A 212 -4.03 -3.18 0.05
CA VAL A 212 -3.41 -4.39 0.56
C VAL A 212 -2.39 -4.89 -0.45
N GLN A 213 -1.18 -5.18 0.00
CA GLN A 213 -0.06 -5.54 -0.86
C GLN A 213 0.80 -6.66 -0.27
N GLN A 214 1.67 -7.25 -1.10
CA GLN A 214 2.77 -8.07 -0.59
C GLN A 214 3.66 -7.23 0.33
N PRO A 215 4.33 -7.83 1.35
CA PRO A 215 4.96 -7.12 2.46
C PRO A 215 6.31 -6.49 2.09
N THR A 216 6.39 -5.79 0.98
CA THR A 216 7.59 -5.04 0.53
C THR A 216 7.24 -3.60 0.23
N ASP A 217 8.24 -2.69 0.33
CA ASP A 217 8.10 -1.29 -0.08
C ASP A 217 8.93 -0.98 -1.34
N ILE A 218 9.23 -2.02 -2.14
CA ILE A 218 10.02 -1.87 -3.38
C ILE A 218 9.21 -1.12 -4.40
N THR A 219 9.57 0.13 -4.64
CA THR A 219 8.88 1.04 -5.56
C THR A 219 9.87 1.69 -6.52
N LEU A 220 9.68 1.47 -7.82
CA LEU A 220 10.49 2.05 -8.88
C LEU A 220 9.72 3.18 -9.54
N ARG A 221 10.35 4.34 -9.74
CA ARG A 221 9.70 5.56 -10.19
C ARG A 221 10.36 6.11 -11.44
N THR A 222 9.59 6.81 -12.27
CA THR A 222 10.08 7.35 -13.55
C THR A 222 10.09 8.87 -13.63
N GLU A 223 9.79 9.56 -12.55
CA GLU A 223 9.82 11.02 -12.48
C GLU A 223 10.92 11.47 -11.52
N ARG A 224 11.84 12.35 -11.99
CA ARG A 224 12.95 12.89 -11.18
C ARG A 224 12.51 13.98 -10.22
N ILE A 225 11.37 14.59 -10.50
CA ILE A 225 10.72 15.56 -9.62
C ILE A 225 9.31 15.05 -9.37
N SER A 226 8.93 14.90 -8.10
CA SER A 226 7.58 14.48 -7.75
C SER A 226 6.54 15.55 -8.12
N PRO A 227 5.25 15.19 -8.30
CA PRO A 227 4.19 16.19 -8.49
C PRO A 227 4.06 17.22 -7.36
N ALA A 228 4.62 16.94 -6.18
CA ALA A 228 4.70 17.88 -5.06
C ALA A 228 5.97 18.77 -5.07
N GLY A 229 6.85 18.60 -6.10
CA GLY A 229 8.07 19.39 -6.27
C GLY A 229 9.33 18.82 -5.61
N GLU A 230 9.26 17.62 -5.00
CA GLU A 230 10.40 16.98 -4.36
C GLU A 230 11.34 16.35 -5.39
N THR A 231 12.64 16.68 -5.31
CA THR A 231 13.66 16.07 -6.20
C THR A 231 14.05 14.68 -5.68
N MET A 232 14.01 13.69 -6.55
CA MET A 232 14.35 12.31 -6.24
C MET A 232 15.78 11.99 -6.64
N SER A 233 16.52 11.26 -5.81
CA SER A 233 17.82 10.69 -6.18
C SER A 233 17.65 9.52 -7.17
N ASP A 234 18.68 9.25 -7.97
CA ASP A 234 18.69 8.09 -8.87
C ASP A 234 18.44 6.79 -8.10
N GLU A 235 19.03 6.64 -6.92
CA GLU A 235 18.84 5.47 -6.05
C GLU A 235 17.38 5.33 -5.59
N ALA A 236 16.72 6.42 -5.21
CA ALA A 236 15.29 6.41 -4.86
C ALA A 236 14.37 6.12 -6.05
N LEU A 237 14.83 6.38 -7.29
CA LEU A 237 14.07 6.06 -8.50
C LEU A 237 14.16 4.57 -8.85
N HIS A 238 15.37 4.00 -8.85
CA HIS A 238 15.59 2.61 -9.26
C HIS A 238 15.81 1.64 -8.09
N GLY A 239 15.60 2.07 -6.84
CA GLY A 239 15.70 1.22 -5.65
C GLY A 239 17.08 0.60 -5.42
N GLY A 240 18.18 1.26 -5.86
CA GLY A 240 19.53 0.74 -5.79
C GLY A 240 19.93 -0.27 -6.88
N ALA A 241 18.97 -0.84 -7.63
CA ALA A 241 19.23 -1.90 -8.63
C ALA A 241 19.70 -1.37 -10.02
N GLY A 242 19.68 -0.06 -10.22
CA GLY A 242 20.12 0.59 -11.45
C GLY A 242 19.06 0.64 -12.54
N TRP A 243 19.35 1.45 -13.59
CA TRP A 243 18.40 1.77 -14.67
C TRP A 243 17.98 0.55 -15.49
N ALA A 244 18.88 -0.40 -15.73
CA ALA A 244 18.55 -1.61 -16.48
C ALA A 244 17.45 -2.43 -15.77
N ALA A 245 17.55 -2.57 -14.45
CA ALA A 245 16.56 -3.26 -13.61
C ALA A 245 15.23 -2.51 -13.60
N LEU A 246 15.25 -1.17 -13.43
CA LEU A 246 14.05 -0.35 -13.47
C LEU A 246 13.25 -0.62 -14.75
N PHE A 247 13.86 -0.45 -15.92
CA PHE A 247 13.15 -0.66 -17.20
C PHE A 247 12.81 -2.13 -17.47
N HIS A 248 13.46 -3.09 -16.82
CA HIS A 248 13.11 -4.50 -16.92
C HIS A 248 11.92 -4.88 -16.03
N CYS A 249 11.62 -4.07 -15.04
CA CYS A 249 10.47 -4.31 -14.16
C CYS A 249 9.13 -3.98 -14.81
N PHE A 250 9.08 -3.23 -15.91
CA PHE A 250 7.81 -2.94 -16.59
C PHE A 250 7.35 -4.11 -17.48
N ASP A 251 6.04 -4.34 -17.51
CA ASP A 251 5.36 -5.13 -18.53
C ASP A 251 4.90 -4.20 -19.66
N TYR A 252 5.52 -4.33 -20.83
CA TYR A 252 5.23 -3.50 -22.01
C TYR A 252 4.10 -4.07 -22.89
N ASN A 253 3.32 -5.02 -22.40
CA ASN A 253 2.15 -5.56 -23.09
C ASN A 253 0.95 -4.60 -22.95
N GLY A 254 1.06 -3.43 -23.59
CA GLY A 254 0.00 -2.44 -23.63
C GLY A 254 -1.23 -2.95 -24.37
N CYS A 255 -2.41 -2.49 -23.95
CA CYS A 255 -3.70 -2.90 -24.51
C CYS A 255 -4.71 -1.75 -24.50
N SER A 256 -5.91 -1.97 -25.00
CA SER A 256 -7.00 -1.00 -24.97
C SER A 256 -7.49 -0.72 -23.52
N LEU A 257 -8.22 0.38 -23.32
CA LEU A 257 -8.82 0.69 -22.01
C LEU A 257 -9.79 -0.41 -21.56
N GLY A 258 -10.60 -0.96 -22.49
CA GLY A 258 -11.55 -2.03 -22.15
C GLY A 258 -10.84 -3.28 -21.63
N GLU A 259 -9.78 -3.72 -22.32
CA GLU A 259 -8.97 -4.86 -21.87
C GLU A 259 -8.22 -4.58 -20.56
N THR A 260 -7.77 -3.34 -20.34
CA THR A 260 -7.14 -2.92 -19.08
C THR A 260 -8.13 -3.04 -17.91
N LEU A 261 -9.36 -2.57 -18.08
CA LEU A 261 -10.41 -2.70 -17.06
C LEU A 261 -10.78 -4.17 -16.83
N GLU A 262 -10.94 -4.97 -17.90
CA GLU A 262 -11.21 -6.40 -17.78
C GLU A 262 -10.12 -7.17 -17.01
N LYS A 263 -8.85 -6.79 -17.21
CA LYS A 263 -7.71 -7.43 -16.53
C LYS A 263 -7.56 -7.05 -15.07
N TYR A 264 -7.79 -5.78 -14.73
CA TYR A 264 -7.35 -5.21 -13.46
C TYR A 264 -8.47 -4.72 -12.55
N GLN A 265 -9.66 -4.36 -13.09
CA GLN A 265 -10.79 -3.96 -12.26
C GLN A 265 -11.49 -5.19 -11.69
N ILE A 266 -11.69 -5.17 -10.37
CA ILE A 266 -12.34 -6.25 -9.64
C ILE A 266 -13.76 -5.85 -9.28
N LEU A 267 -14.72 -6.71 -9.57
CA LEU A 267 -16.10 -6.53 -9.11
C LEU A 267 -16.22 -7.21 -7.74
N SER A 268 -16.35 -6.42 -6.69
CA SER A 268 -16.58 -6.90 -5.32
C SER A 268 -17.85 -7.74 -5.22
N LYS A 269 -17.84 -8.79 -4.39
CA LYS A 269 -18.99 -9.68 -4.18
C LYS A 269 -19.45 -9.60 -2.72
N GLY A 270 -20.44 -8.75 -2.46
CA GLY A 270 -20.92 -8.52 -1.10
C GLY A 270 -19.83 -7.91 -0.23
N GLU A 271 -19.49 -8.57 0.88
CA GLU A 271 -18.44 -8.11 1.81
C GLU A 271 -17.02 -8.39 1.31
N LEU A 272 -16.85 -9.40 0.44
CA LEU A 272 -15.55 -9.76 -0.14
C LEU A 272 -15.16 -8.76 -1.23
N VAL A 273 -14.10 -8.00 -0.99
CA VAL A 273 -13.52 -7.06 -1.94
C VAL A 273 -12.61 -7.80 -2.92
N ILE A 274 -11.65 -8.57 -2.39
CA ILE A 274 -10.74 -9.41 -3.19
C ILE A 274 -10.24 -10.60 -2.36
N GLN A 275 -10.03 -11.71 -3.03
CA GLN A 275 -9.27 -12.86 -2.52
C GLN A 275 -8.40 -13.42 -3.64
N ASN A 276 -7.12 -13.59 -3.37
CA ASN A 276 -6.15 -14.23 -4.26
C ASN A 276 -5.06 -14.92 -3.45
N LYS A 277 -4.05 -15.46 -4.12
CA LYS A 277 -2.92 -16.14 -3.45
C LYS A 277 -2.05 -15.26 -2.55
N TYR A 278 -2.12 -13.94 -2.69
CA TYR A 278 -1.29 -13.01 -1.92
C TYR A 278 -2.02 -12.48 -0.67
N PHE A 279 -3.28 -12.09 -0.82
CA PHE A 279 -4.06 -11.44 0.25
C PHE A 279 -5.55 -11.61 0.07
N THR A 280 -6.28 -11.38 1.16
CA THR A 280 -7.74 -11.25 1.20
C THR A 280 -8.08 -9.90 1.81
N MET A 281 -9.06 -9.19 1.22
CA MET A 281 -9.66 -7.97 1.75
C MET A 281 -11.17 -8.12 1.78
N GLU A 282 -11.77 -7.80 2.92
CA GLU A 282 -13.22 -7.78 3.16
C GLU A 282 -13.61 -6.40 3.69
N LYS A 283 -14.76 -5.87 3.29
CA LYS A 283 -15.35 -4.66 3.87
C LYS A 283 -16.73 -5.01 4.37
N ILE A 284 -16.91 -4.97 5.68
CA ILE A 284 -18.15 -5.37 6.35
C ILE A 284 -18.86 -4.18 6.96
N TYR A 285 -20.20 -4.19 6.91
CA TYR A 285 -21.04 -3.32 7.71
C TYR A 285 -21.75 -4.14 8.79
N CYS A 286 -21.60 -3.73 10.05
CA CYS A 286 -22.20 -4.41 11.20
C CYS A 286 -23.58 -3.81 11.47
N ALA A 287 -24.63 -4.36 10.87
CA ALA A 287 -26.03 -3.94 11.13
C ALA A 287 -26.47 -4.21 12.60
N ALA A 288 -25.82 -5.16 13.26
CA ALA A 288 -25.93 -5.49 14.70
C ALA A 288 -24.55 -5.84 15.22
N ASP A 289 -24.41 -6.01 16.52
CA ASP A 289 -23.17 -6.53 17.11
C ASP A 289 -22.79 -7.85 16.43
N ARG A 290 -21.53 -7.95 16.00
CA ARG A 290 -21.05 -9.05 15.17
C ARG A 290 -19.74 -9.60 15.70
N ILE A 291 -19.65 -10.91 15.83
CA ILE A 291 -18.39 -11.61 16.11
C ILE A 291 -17.72 -11.95 14.78
N ILE A 292 -16.47 -11.55 14.66
CA ILE A 292 -15.58 -11.93 13.56
C ILE A 292 -14.65 -13.02 14.07
N THR A 293 -14.82 -14.21 13.56
CA THR A 293 -13.93 -15.34 13.85
C THR A 293 -12.73 -15.29 12.90
N THR A 294 -11.53 -15.45 13.45
CA THR A 294 -10.30 -15.53 12.66
C THR A 294 -9.70 -16.93 12.76
N ASP A 295 -9.37 -17.49 11.60
CA ASP A 295 -8.51 -18.66 11.51
C ASP A 295 -7.07 -18.16 11.31
N GLY A 296 -6.30 -18.11 12.42
CA GLY A 296 -5.00 -17.46 12.49
C GLY A 296 -5.11 -15.99 12.90
N TRP A 297 -5.00 -15.05 11.94
CA TRP A 297 -5.02 -13.62 12.24
C TRP A 297 -5.76 -12.81 11.16
N LYS A 298 -6.23 -11.63 11.54
CA LYS A 298 -6.71 -10.56 10.64
C LYS A 298 -6.21 -9.20 11.10
N ILE A 299 -6.01 -8.31 10.16
CA ILE A 299 -5.85 -6.87 10.38
C ILE A 299 -7.23 -6.24 10.21
N ALA A 300 -7.64 -5.39 11.15
CA ALA A 300 -8.90 -4.67 11.08
C ALA A 300 -8.69 -3.17 11.25
N ILE A 301 -9.47 -2.37 10.51
CA ILE A 301 -9.61 -0.93 10.75
C ILE A 301 -11.08 -0.53 10.67
N VAL A 302 -11.54 0.24 11.67
CA VAL A 302 -12.89 0.80 11.70
C VAL A 302 -12.91 2.06 10.83
N LEU A 303 -13.57 1.98 9.69
CA LEU A 303 -13.66 3.07 8.72
C LEU A 303 -14.75 4.09 9.08
N ASP A 304 -15.82 3.62 9.73
CA ASP A 304 -16.94 4.47 10.13
C ASP A 304 -17.72 3.87 11.30
N GLY A 305 -18.51 4.69 12.00
CA GLY A 305 -19.31 4.31 13.17
C GLY A 305 -18.55 4.38 14.51
N PRO A 306 -19.01 3.68 15.56
CA PRO A 306 -18.33 3.64 16.84
C PRO A 306 -16.86 3.21 16.69
N GLU A 307 -15.95 3.86 17.41
CA GLU A 307 -14.50 3.59 17.36
C GLU A 307 -13.85 3.84 16.01
N LYS A 308 -14.43 4.73 15.18
CA LYS A 308 -13.88 5.18 13.91
C LYS A 308 -12.40 5.52 14.05
N GLY A 309 -11.59 5.06 13.10
CA GLY A 309 -10.14 5.28 13.06
C GLY A 309 -9.32 4.33 13.92
N LYS A 310 -9.93 3.48 14.78
CA LYS A 310 -9.18 2.47 15.51
C LYS A 310 -8.79 1.30 14.63
N GLU A 311 -7.57 0.81 14.85
CA GLU A 311 -7.02 -0.34 14.13
C GLU A 311 -6.59 -1.44 15.09
N TYR A 312 -6.77 -2.68 14.65
CA TYR A 312 -6.58 -3.84 15.49
C TYR A 312 -5.89 -4.98 14.75
N PHE A 313 -4.97 -5.63 15.43
CA PHE A 313 -4.50 -6.96 15.07
C PHE A 313 -5.33 -7.99 15.83
N LEU A 314 -6.01 -8.86 15.09
CA LEU A 314 -6.99 -9.82 15.63
C LEU A 314 -6.44 -11.24 15.57
N THR A 315 -6.64 -11.99 16.68
CA THR A 315 -6.48 -13.45 16.69
C THR A 315 -7.69 -14.05 17.43
N GLY A 316 -8.32 -15.07 16.86
CA GLY A 316 -9.55 -15.66 17.42
C GLY A 316 -10.79 -14.77 17.25
N ASP A 317 -11.77 -14.93 18.12
CA ASP A 317 -13.04 -14.23 18.06
C ASP A 317 -12.94 -12.79 18.55
N SER A 318 -13.42 -11.85 17.73
CA SER A 318 -13.38 -10.42 18.03
C SER A 318 -14.75 -9.79 17.78
N GLN A 319 -15.26 -9.03 18.74
CA GLN A 319 -16.59 -8.41 18.65
C GLN A 319 -16.49 -7.00 18.09
N PHE A 320 -17.29 -6.73 17.05
CA PHE A 320 -17.53 -5.40 16.50
C PHE A 320 -18.97 -4.96 16.79
N LYS A 321 -19.17 -3.64 16.95
CA LYS A 321 -20.45 -3.05 17.37
C LYS A 321 -21.36 -2.75 16.18
N ALA A 322 -22.64 -2.73 16.44
CA ALA A 322 -23.63 -2.23 15.48
C ALA A 322 -23.27 -0.82 14.99
N GLY A 323 -23.44 -0.58 13.69
CA GLY A 323 -23.11 0.69 13.03
C GLY A 323 -21.66 0.82 12.57
N GLN A 324 -20.76 -0.08 12.91
CA GLN A 324 -19.38 -0.04 12.41
C GLN A 324 -19.29 -0.50 10.96
N THR A 325 -18.49 0.23 10.16
CA THR A 325 -17.94 -0.26 8.89
C THR A 325 -16.48 -0.63 9.11
N VAL A 326 -16.12 -1.87 8.88
CA VAL A 326 -14.78 -2.41 9.16
C VAL A 326 -14.16 -2.98 7.90
N LEU A 327 -12.91 -2.59 7.63
CA LEU A 327 -12.06 -3.24 6.64
C LEU A 327 -11.26 -4.32 7.35
N LEU A 328 -11.27 -5.52 6.78
CA LEU A 328 -10.52 -6.69 7.26
C LEU A 328 -9.55 -7.14 6.18
N CYS A 329 -8.29 -7.37 6.56
CA CYS A 329 -7.29 -7.92 5.66
C CYS A 329 -6.59 -9.12 6.32
N SER A 330 -6.24 -10.11 5.48
CA SER A 330 -5.48 -11.28 5.91
C SER A 330 -4.62 -11.82 4.77
N GLN A 331 -3.82 -12.84 5.04
CA GLN A 331 -3.07 -13.51 3.98
C GLN A 331 -4.02 -14.12 2.94
N GLY A 332 -3.47 -14.31 1.72
CA GLY A 332 -4.19 -14.91 0.63
C GLY A 332 -4.44 -16.42 0.80
N ARG A 333 -5.36 -16.90 -0.01
CA ARG A 333 -5.69 -18.34 -0.12
C ARG A 333 -5.69 -18.70 -1.61
N GLU A 334 -5.24 -19.92 -1.93
CA GLU A 334 -5.34 -20.51 -3.27
C GLU A 334 -6.78 -20.85 -3.64
#